data_ae4fc3eae46a09e4735b4a03bcf78d80
#
_entry.id   ae4fc3eae46a09e4735b4a03bcf78d80
#
_cell.length_a   1.000
_cell.length_b   1.000
_cell.length_c   1.000
_cell.angle_alpha   90.00
_cell.angle_beta   90.00
_cell.angle_gamma   90.00
#
_symmetry.space_group_name_H-M   'P 1'
#
loop_
_entity.id
_entity.type
_entity.pdbx_description
1 polymer ?
#
loop_
_entity_poly.entity_id
_entity_poly.type
_entity_poly.pdbx_seq_one_letter_code
_entity_poly.pdbx_strand_id
1 'polypeptide(L)'
;MRLFRFILAAALLAASPAMADKLALSEISSYLNSFRSASGEFTQINEDGTISTGQVYIRRPGRVRFEYDPPDDLLVIADGSTVGIIDGKSNTGPEGYPLNRTPLSIILARNVDLGRARMVIGHHSDGTSTTVKAQDPDNPEYGSIELVFTGNPVELRQWIINDDGGGRTTVILGDLQTDVRIADSQFVIPGGVRERTQQRN
;
A
#
# COMPACT_ATOMS: atom_id res chain seq x y z
N MET A 1 -23.77 54.66 -46.58
CA MET A 1 -23.76 54.03 -45.27
C MET A 1 -23.57 52.55 -45.47
N ARG A 2 -22.34 52.03 -45.21
CA ARG A 2 -22.01 50.60 -45.30
C ARG A 2 -21.86 50.04 -43.88
N LEU A 3 -22.80 49.17 -43.45
CA LEU A 3 -22.73 48.46 -42.19
C LEU A 3 -21.71 47.31 -42.31
N PHE A 4 -20.62 47.41 -41.56
CA PHE A 4 -19.66 46.30 -41.31
C PHE A 4 -20.25 45.40 -40.23
N ARG A 5 -20.63 44.15 -40.59
CA ARG A 5 -21.01 43.10 -39.65
C ARG A 5 -19.74 42.38 -39.24
N PHE A 6 -19.31 42.56 -37.99
CA PHE A 6 -18.30 41.75 -37.34
C PHE A 6 -18.93 40.42 -36.93
N ILE A 7 -18.52 39.33 -37.55
CA ILE A 7 -18.84 37.96 -37.13
C ILE A 7 -17.74 37.58 -36.16
N LEU A 8 -18.07 37.54 -34.86
CA LEU A 8 -17.18 37.04 -33.80
C LEU A 8 -17.33 35.51 -33.77
N ALA A 9 -16.37 34.78 -34.35
CA ALA A 9 -16.29 33.32 -34.28
C ALA A 9 -15.78 32.93 -32.90
N ALA A 10 -16.68 32.45 -32.02
CA ALA A 10 -16.34 31.84 -30.78
C ALA A 10 -15.78 30.43 -31.05
N ALA A 11 -14.46 30.27 -30.97
CA ALA A 11 -13.82 28.96 -30.98
C ALA A 11 -14.04 28.29 -29.61
N LEU A 12 -14.98 27.36 -29.51
CA LEU A 12 -15.09 26.45 -28.36
C LEU A 12 -13.86 25.53 -28.40
N LEU A 13 -12.91 25.79 -27.54
CA LEU A 13 -11.83 24.84 -27.17
C LEU A 13 -12.48 23.66 -26.45
N ALA A 14 -12.73 22.56 -27.16
CA ALA A 14 -13.08 21.29 -26.57
C ALA A 14 -11.84 20.77 -25.80
N ALA A 15 -11.77 21.02 -24.50
CA ALA A 15 -10.80 20.40 -23.63
C ALA A 15 -11.14 18.91 -23.59
N SER A 16 -10.39 18.08 -24.31
CA SER A 16 -10.44 16.63 -24.13
C SER A 16 -10.04 16.31 -22.69
N PRO A 17 -10.77 15.43 -21.98
CA PRO A 17 -10.32 14.97 -20.67
C PRO A 17 -8.94 14.33 -20.84
N ALA A 18 -7.94 14.84 -20.13
CA ALA A 18 -6.63 14.24 -20.09
C ALA A 18 -6.78 12.92 -19.30
N MET A 19 -6.88 11.81 -20.02
CA MET A 19 -6.77 10.48 -19.40
C MET A 19 -5.31 10.27 -19.00
N ALA A 20 -5.07 9.92 -17.75
CA ALA A 20 -3.75 9.56 -17.30
C ALA A 20 -3.35 8.24 -17.97
N ASP A 21 -2.20 8.24 -18.66
CA ASP A 21 -1.64 7.01 -19.23
C ASP A 21 -1.33 6.00 -18.11
N LYS A 22 -1.50 4.71 -18.44
CA LYS A 22 -1.14 3.63 -17.53
C LYS A 22 0.36 3.68 -17.22
N LEU A 23 0.72 3.83 -15.94
CA LEU A 23 2.10 3.86 -15.49
C LEU A 23 2.81 2.55 -15.83
N ALA A 24 4.02 2.63 -16.37
CA ALA A 24 4.81 1.44 -16.65
C ALA A 24 5.29 0.77 -15.33
N LEU A 25 5.41 -0.56 -15.33
CA LEU A 25 5.91 -1.30 -14.16
C LEU A 25 7.30 -0.85 -13.72
N SER A 26 8.14 -0.38 -14.67
CA SER A 26 9.46 0.18 -14.39
C SER A 26 9.39 1.52 -13.66
N GLU A 27 8.41 2.37 -13.98
CA GLU A 27 8.20 3.66 -13.29
C GLU A 27 7.74 3.42 -11.85
N ILE A 28 6.78 2.49 -11.66
CA ILE A 28 6.30 2.09 -10.34
C ILE A 28 7.44 1.47 -9.51
N SER A 29 8.25 0.59 -10.10
CA SER A 29 9.42 0.01 -9.44
C SER A 29 10.44 1.09 -9.05
N SER A 30 10.68 2.06 -9.93
CA SER A 30 11.58 3.19 -9.66
C SER A 30 11.07 4.05 -8.51
N TYR A 31 9.78 4.37 -8.48
CA TYR A 31 9.15 5.07 -7.36
C TYR A 31 9.30 4.30 -6.05
N LEU A 32 8.91 3.02 -6.02
CA LEU A 32 9.04 2.21 -4.82
C LEU A 32 10.50 2.09 -4.35
N ASN A 33 11.49 2.15 -5.22
CA ASN A 33 12.90 2.10 -4.90
C ASN A 33 13.54 3.46 -4.61
N SER A 34 12.85 4.57 -4.88
CA SER A 34 13.39 5.92 -4.71
C SER A 34 13.61 6.32 -3.24
N PHE A 35 12.88 5.71 -2.29
CA PHE A 35 13.02 5.98 -0.85
C PHE A 35 13.27 4.71 -0.05
N ARG A 36 13.90 4.83 1.12
CA ARG A 36 14.12 3.73 2.06
C ARG A 36 13.22 3.80 3.28
N SER A 37 12.76 4.98 3.63
CA SER A 37 11.86 5.22 4.73
C SER A 37 10.76 6.18 4.32
N ALA A 38 9.58 6.00 4.91
CA ALA A 38 8.46 6.90 4.72
C ALA A 38 7.57 6.89 5.97
N SER A 39 6.83 7.98 6.17
CA SER A 39 5.77 8.04 7.16
C SER A 39 4.60 8.86 6.63
N GLY A 40 3.41 8.58 7.14
CA GLY A 40 2.20 9.31 6.76
C GLY A 40 0.99 8.80 7.54
N GLU A 41 -0.12 9.48 7.34
CA GLU A 41 -1.41 9.01 7.85
C GLU A 41 -1.95 7.89 6.97
N PHE A 42 -2.77 7.03 7.57
CA PHE A 42 -3.53 6.05 6.82
C PHE A 42 -4.98 5.98 7.28
N THR A 43 -5.84 5.56 6.37
CA THR A 43 -7.20 5.12 6.64
C THR A 43 -7.32 3.68 6.20
N GLN A 44 -7.76 2.80 7.09
CA GLN A 44 -7.99 1.40 6.80
C GLN A 44 -9.50 1.12 6.73
N ILE A 45 -9.91 0.41 5.70
CA ILE A 45 -11.24 -0.16 5.58
C ILE A 45 -11.09 -1.66 5.80
N ASN A 46 -11.69 -2.14 6.89
CA ASN A 46 -11.67 -3.53 7.30
C ASN A 46 -12.65 -4.38 6.47
N GLU A 47 -12.55 -5.69 6.55
CA GLU A 47 -13.43 -6.63 5.84
C GLU A 47 -14.91 -6.44 6.19
N ASP A 48 -15.22 -6.12 7.45
CA ASP A 48 -16.57 -5.85 7.94
C ASP A 48 -17.08 -4.43 7.58
N GLY A 49 -16.28 -3.63 6.87
CA GLY A 49 -16.59 -2.26 6.48
C GLY A 49 -16.32 -1.21 7.55
N THR A 50 -15.82 -1.58 8.72
CA THR A 50 -15.39 -0.61 9.73
C THR A 50 -14.16 0.16 9.26
N ILE A 51 -14.01 1.39 9.75
CA ILE A 51 -12.92 2.29 9.36
C ILE A 51 -12.05 2.56 10.57
N SER A 52 -10.75 2.39 10.39
CA SER A 52 -9.71 2.76 11.36
C SER A 52 -8.75 3.76 10.74
N THR A 53 -8.18 4.65 11.55
CA THR A 53 -7.15 5.60 11.12
C THR A 53 -5.89 5.45 11.95
N GLY A 54 -4.80 6.08 11.51
CA GLY A 54 -3.57 6.08 12.26
C GLY A 54 -2.35 6.57 11.48
N GLN A 55 -1.18 6.25 12.01
CA GLN A 55 0.11 6.59 11.44
C GLN A 55 0.82 5.33 10.91
N VAL A 56 1.38 5.43 9.71
CA VAL A 56 2.21 4.38 9.13
C VAL A 56 3.66 4.85 9.06
N TYR A 57 4.57 3.96 9.44
CA TYR A 57 6.02 4.13 9.35
C TYR A 57 6.59 2.98 8.55
N ILE A 58 7.26 3.27 7.46
CA ILE A 58 7.88 2.28 6.57
C ILE A 58 9.39 2.46 6.61
N ARG A 59 10.13 1.35 6.73
CA ARG A 59 11.59 1.33 6.63
C ARG A 59 12.07 0.05 5.99
N ARG A 60 12.39 0.13 4.73
CA ARG A 60 12.86 -1.03 3.98
C ARG A 60 14.31 -1.37 4.22
N PRO A 61 14.68 -2.66 4.20
CA PRO A 61 13.79 -3.80 3.94
C PRO A 61 13.01 -4.27 5.17
N GLY A 62 11.81 -4.80 4.92
CA GLY A 62 11.06 -5.66 5.83
C GLY A 62 10.39 -4.98 7.02
N ARG A 63 10.50 -3.68 7.20
CA ARG A 63 9.99 -3.00 8.40
C ARG A 63 8.84 -2.08 8.08
N VAL A 64 7.75 -2.24 8.81
CA VAL A 64 6.59 -1.35 8.82
C VAL A 64 5.97 -1.34 10.21
N ARG A 65 5.41 -0.22 10.60
CA ARG A 65 4.62 -0.03 11.81
C ARG A 65 3.35 0.71 11.46
N PHE A 66 2.22 0.18 11.87
CA PHE A 66 0.93 0.84 11.87
C PHE A 66 0.52 1.09 13.30
N GLU A 67 0.29 2.33 13.65
CA GLU A 67 -0.15 2.78 14.95
C GLU A 67 -1.54 3.39 14.80
N TYR A 68 -2.54 2.70 15.34
CA TYR A 68 -3.93 3.06 15.15
C TYR A 68 -4.37 4.11 16.16
N ASP A 69 -5.23 5.03 15.72
CA ASP A 69 -5.81 6.04 16.56
C ASP A 69 -6.91 5.45 17.47
N PRO A 70 -7.15 6.04 18.66
CA PRO A 70 -8.31 5.68 19.46
C PRO A 70 -9.62 5.83 18.67
N PRO A 71 -10.61 4.97 18.87
CA PRO A 71 -10.70 4.00 19.97
C PRO A 71 -9.98 2.67 19.72
N ASP A 72 -9.30 2.50 18.59
CA ASP A 72 -8.56 1.29 18.29
C ASP A 72 -7.24 1.29 19.05
N ASP A 73 -7.07 0.29 19.93
CA ASP A 73 -5.80 0.08 20.64
C ASP A 73 -5.02 -1.04 19.94
N LEU A 74 -4.73 -0.79 18.65
CA LEU A 74 -4.10 -1.76 17.76
C LEU A 74 -2.75 -1.25 17.28
N LEU A 75 -1.77 -2.15 17.23
CA LEU A 75 -0.44 -1.90 16.72
C LEU A 75 0.00 -3.07 15.87
N VAL A 76 0.36 -2.81 14.62
CA VAL A 76 0.91 -3.81 13.71
C VAL A 76 2.36 -3.46 13.39
N ILE A 77 3.28 -4.38 13.67
CA ILE A 77 4.71 -4.17 13.43
C ILE A 77 5.29 -5.32 12.62
N ALA A 78 5.96 -4.99 11.50
CA ALA A 78 6.92 -5.91 10.88
C ALA A 78 8.34 -5.50 11.29
N ASP A 79 9.11 -6.45 11.83
CA ASP A 79 10.48 -6.23 12.35
C ASP A 79 11.58 -6.57 11.34
N GLY A 80 11.19 -7.08 10.16
CA GLY A 80 12.07 -7.57 9.09
C GLY A 80 11.94 -9.07 8.85
N SER A 81 11.39 -9.82 9.79
CA SER A 81 11.17 -11.27 9.72
C SER A 81 9.73 -11.67 10.05
N THR A 82 9.14 -11.00 11.01
CA THR A 82 7.84 -11.31 11.59
C THR A 82 6.93 -10.09 11.53
N VAL A 83 5.65 -10.30 11.27
CA VAL A 83 4.58 -9.32 11.49
C VAL A 83 3.94 -9.67 12.81
N GLY A 84 3.98 -8.75 13.78
CA GLY A 84 3.29 -8.85 15.06
C GLY A 84 2.05 -7.96 15.07
N ILE A 85 0.93 -8.51 15.52
CA ILE A 85 -0.32 -7.79 15.75
C ILE A 85 -0.55 -7.73 17.25
N ILE A 86 -0.60 -6.53 17.80
CA ILE A 86 -0.76 -6.27 19.23
C ILE A 86 -2.11 -5.55 19.40
N ASP A 87 -3.06 -6.21 20.01
CA ASP A 87 -4.34 -5.63 20.41
C ASP A 87 -4.29 -5.32 21.91
N GLY A 88 -4.22 -4.04 22.27
CA GLY A 88 -4.18 -3.57 23.65
C GLY A 88 -5.44 -3.90 24.45
N LYS A 89 -6.55 -4.22 23.78
CA LYS A 89 -7.79 -4.69 24.42
C LYS A 89 -7.80 -6.19 24.69
N SER A 90 -6.85 -6.92 24.11
CA SER A 90 -6.73 -8.37 24.24
C SER A 90 -5.71 -8.74 25.34
N ASN A 91 -6.04 -9.75 26.13
CA ASN A 91 -5.13 -10.32 27.13
C ASN A 91 -4.26 -11.48 26.57
N THR A 92 -4.31 -11.73 25.25
CA THR A 92 -3.65 -12.92 24.65
C THR A 92 -2.19 -12.68 24.26
N GLY A 93 -1.71 -11.43 24.33
CA GLY A 93 -0.38 -11.03 23.86
C GLY A 93 -0.30 -10.98 22.32
N PRO A 94 0.86 -10.57 21.75
CA PRO A 94 1.02 -10.39 20.33
C PRO A 94 0.80 -11.67 19.53
N GLU A 95 0.04 -11.57 18.43
CA GLU A 95 -0.04 -12.62 17.41
C GLU A 95 1.03 -12.38 16.35
N GLY A 96 1.67 -13.42 15.84
CA GLY A 96 2.76 -13.30 14.91
C GLY A 96 2.62 -14.15 13.67
N TYR A 97 3.06 -13.56 12.54
CA TYR A 97 3.07 -14.20 11.24
C TYR A 97 4.44 -14.01 10.59
N PRO A 98 5.05 -15.02 9.97
CA PRO A 98 6.25 -14.81 9.17
C PRO A 98 6.00 -13.79 8.06
N LEU A 99 6.80 -12.71 8.00
CA LEU A 99 6.63 -11.65 7.00
C LEU A 99 6.64 -12.19 5.56
N ASN A 100 7.50 -13.17 5.29
CA ASN A 100 7.62 -13.78 3.96
C ASN A 100 6.40 -14.61 3.55
N ARG A 101 5.45 -14.85 4.46
CA ARG A 101 4.15 -15.48 4.18
C ARG A 101 3.02 -14.46 4.09
N THR A 102 3.35 -13.19 3.96
CA THR A 102 2.37 -12.11 3.80
C THR A 102 2.63 -11.34 2.52
N PRO A 103 1.60 -10.84 1.83
CA PRO A 103 1.77 -10.01 0.64
C PRO A 103 2.56 -8.71 0.89
N LEU A 104 2.65 -8.25 2.14
CA LEU A 104 3.47 -7.10 2.53
C LEU A 104 4.96 -7.29 2.20
N SER A 105 5.46 -8.52 2.19
CA SER A 105 6.85 -8.84 1.84
C SER A 105 7.25 -8.28 0.48
N ILE A 106 6.30 -8.17 -0.45
CA ILE A 106 6.51 -7.69 -1.82
C ILE A 106 6.93 -6.22 -1.80
N ILE A 107 6.17 -5.37 -1.12
CA ILE A 107 6.44 -3.91 -1.08
C ILE A 107 7.54 -3.55 -0.08
N LEU A 108 7.79 -4.39 0.90
CA LEU A 108 8.84 -4.20 1.89
C LEU A 108 10.19 -4.81 1.47
N ALA A 109 10.28 -5.41 0.29
CA ALA A 109 11.53 -5.94 -0.25
C ALA A 109 12.61 -4.85 -0.34
N ARG A 110 13.90 -5.25 -0.25
CA ARG A 110 15.05 -4.33 -0.41
C ARG A 110 15.02 -3.64 -1.77
N ASN A 111 14.72 -4.41 -2.81
CA ASN A 111 14.53 -3.92 -4.18
C ASN A 111 13.23 -4.53 -4.71
N VAL A 112 12.36 -3.66 -5.22
CA VAL A 112 11.11 -4.06 -5.88
C VAL A 112 11.34 -3.99 -7.37
N ASP A 113 11.19 -5.09 -8.09
CA ASP A 113 11.27 -5.17 -9.55
C ASP A 113 10.02 -5.85 -10.10
N LEU A 114 9.00 -5.06 -10.33
CA LEU A 114 7.71 -5.56 -10.83
C LEU A 114 7.76 -6.00 -12.30
N GLY A 115 8.78 -5.55 -13.05
CA GLY A 115 8.93 -5.88 -14.46
C GLY A 115 9.54 -7.26 -14.72
N ARG A 116 10.40 -7.75 -13.82
CA ARG A 116 11.13 -9.00 -13.97
C ARG A 116 10.59 -10.15 -13.15
N ALA A 117 10.04 -9.83 -11.98
CA ALA A 117 9.47 -10.83 -11.12
C ALA A 117 8.14 -11.31 -11.69
N ARG A 118 7.96 -12.62 -11.80
CA ARG A 118 6.67 -13.24 -12.21
C ARG A 118 5.55 -13.03 -11.18
N MET A 119 5.74 -12.08 -10.27
CA MET A 119 4.80 -11.77 -9.20
C MET A 119 3.60 -10.94 -9.66
N VAL A 120 3.70 -10.19 -10.79
CA VAL A 120 2.60 -9.35 -11.28
C VAL A 120 1.59 -10.23 -12.01
N ILE A 121 0.37 -10.32 -11.46
CA ILE A 121 -0.77 -11.08 -12.00
C ILE A 121 -1.88 -10.18 -12.55
N GLY A 122 -1.77 -8.86 -12.39
CA GLY A 122 -2.68 -7.87 -12.95
C GLY A 122 -2.03 -6.50 -13.05
N HIS A 123 -2.29 -5.78 -14.16
CA HIS A 123 -1.80 -4.42 -14.38
C HIS A 123 -2.75 -3.68 -15.31
N HIS A 124 -3.51 -2.75 -14.76
CA HIS A 124 -4.54 -2.01 -15.49
C HIS A 124 -4.61 -0.55 -15.02
N SER A 125 -5.27 0.29 -15.82
CA SER A 125 -5.60 1.68 -15.47
C SER A 125 -7.08 1.93 -15.71
N ASP A 126 -7.66 2.78 -14.87
CA ASP A 126 -9.02 3.31 -15.02
C ASP A 126 -9.04 4.72 -15.67
N GLY A 127 -7.89 5.21 -16.14
CA GLY A 127 -7.72 6.56 -16.69
C GLY A 127 -7.42 7.64 -15.64
N THR A 128 -7.46 7.31 -14.36
CA THR A 128 -7.12 8.21 -13.24
C THR A 128 -5.97 7.63 -12.43
N SER A 129 -6.00 6.34 -12.22
CA SER A 129 -5.01 5.57 -11.44
C SER A 129 -4.54 4.35 -12.20
N THR A 130 -3.39 3.82 -11.78
CA THR A 130 -2.85 2.55 -12.25
C THR A 130 -2.81 1.56 -11.10
N THR A 131 -3.43 0.40 -11.29
CA THR A 131 -3.43 -0.68 -10.30
C THR A 131 -2.52 -1.81 -10.76
N VAL A 132 -1.64 -2.24 -9.87
CA VAL A 132 -0.79 -3.43 -10.03
C VAL A 132 -1.19 -4.46 -8.98
N LYS A 133 -1.60 -5.64 -9.41
CA LYS A 133 -1.85 -6.78 -8.53
C LYS A 133 -0.64 -7.69 -8.54
N ALA A 134 -0.09 -7.95 -7.37
CA ALA A 134 1.09 -8.79 -7.20
C ALA A 134 0.83 -9.90 -6.18
N GLN A 135 1.49 -11.03 -6.39
CA GLN A 135 1.37 -12.25 -5.59
C GLN A 135 2.70 -12.99 -5.61
N ASP A 136 3.03 -13.71 -4.54
CA ASP A 136 4.18 -14.62 -4.56
C ASP A 136 3.91 -15.74 -5.57
N PRO A 137 4.72 -15.88 -6.64
CA PRO A 137 4.49 -16.88 -7.67
C PRO A 137 4.74 -18.30 -7.19
N ASP A 138 5.55 -18.48 -6.14
CA ASP A 138 5.90 -19.79 -5.59
C ASP A 138 4.93 -20.21 -4.48
N ASN A 139 4.24 -19.23 -3.86
CA ASN A 139 3.30 -19.46 -2.76
C ASN A 139 2.04 -18.59 -2.93
N PRO A 140 1.23 -18.83 -3.97
CA PRO A 140 0.04 -18.00 -4.24
C PRO A 140 -1.01 -18.05 -3.14
N GLU A 141 -0.99 -19.09 -2.31
CA GLU A 141 -1.85 -19.25 -1.15
C GLU A 141 -1.59 -18.23 -0.04
N TYR A 142 -0.46 -17.51 -0.05
CA TYR A 142 -0.20 -16.43 0.94
C TYR A 142 -0.99 -15.15 0.65
N GLY A 143 -1.80 -15.16 -0.41
CA GLY A 143 -2.65 -14.07 -0.80
C GLY A 143 -1.99 -13.13 -1.82
N SER A 144 -2.57 -11.96 -2.01
CA SER A 144 -2.13 -10.98 -3.00
C SER A 144 -2.22 -9.56 -2.48
N ILE A 145 -1.47 -8.65 -3.09
CA ILE A 145 -1.55 -7.20 -2.84
C ILE A 145 -1.88 -6.48 -4.15
N GLU A 146 -2.84 -5.57 -4.08
CA GLU A 146 -3.14 -4.61 -5.13
C GLU A 146 -2.59 -3.25 -4.72
N LEU A 147 -1.77 -2.66 -5.57
CA LEU A 147 -1.13 -1.37 -5.34
C LEU A 147 -1.73 -0.35 -6.31
N VAL A 148 -2.29 0.73 -5.80
CA VAL A 148 -2.94 1.77 -6.57
C VAL A 148 -2.07 3.02 -6.57
N PHE A 149 -1.70 3.47 -7.77
CA PHE A 149 -0.83 4.62 -7.98
C PHE A 149 -1.54 5.70 -8.78
N THR A 150 -1.26 6.95 -8.45
CA THR A 150 -1.52 8.10 -9.33
C THR A 150 -0.23 8.50 -10.05
N GLY A 151 -0.36 9.20 -11.19
CA GLY A 151 0.78 9.75 -11.92
C GLY A 151 0.94 11.26 -11.71
N ASN A 152 2.11 11.81 -12.15
CA ASN A 152 2.41 13.24 -12.24
C ASN A 152 2.33 14.02 -10.90
N PRO A 153 3.14 13.69 -9.90
CA PRO A 153 4.14 12.63 -9.84
C PRO A 153 3.57 11.23 -9.59
N VAL A 154 4.39 10.18 -9.77
CA VAL A 154 4.01 8.82 -9.36
C VAL A 154 3.94 8.75 -7.86
N GLU A 155 2.79 8.35 -7.31
CA GLU A 155 2.58 8.21 -5.87
C GLU A 155 1.71 7.00 -5.56
N LEU A 156 2.10 6.24 -4.55
CA LEU A 156 1.30 5.15 -3.99
C LEU A 156 0.19 5.76 -3.12
N ARG A 157 -1.06 5.54 -3.51
CA ARG A 157 -2.23 6.07 -2.81
C ARG A 157 -2.94 5.05 -1.95
N GLN A 158 -2.86 3.79 -2.35
CA GLN A 158 -3.61 2.74 -1.69
C GLN A 158 -2.95 1.39 -1.92
N TRP A 159 -3.10 0.49 -0.97
CA TRP A 159 -2.98 -0.94 -1.24
C TRP A 159 -4.16 -1.71 -0.67
N ILE A 160 -4.40 -2.86 -1.26
CA ILE A 160 -5.43 -3.78 -0.84
C ILE A 160 -4.76 -5.13 -0.63
N ILE A 161 -4.88 -5.68 0.56
CA ILE A 161 -4.41 -7.02 0.88
C ILE A 161 -5.60 -7.96 0.79
N ASN A 162 -5.44 -9.01 -0.01
CA ASN A 162 -6.34 -10.16 -0.02
C ASN A 162 -5.54 -11.30 0.60
N ASP A 163 -5.95 -11.73 1.80
CA ASP A 163 -5.25 -12.76 2.56
C ASP A 163 -5.66 -14.19 2.13
N ASP A 164 -5.05 -15.18 2.76
CA ASP A 164 -5.29 -16.61 2.49
C ASP A 164 -6.67 -17.09 2.99
N GLY A 165 -7.29 -16.35 3.92
CA GLY A 165 -8.65 -16.61 4.42
C GLY A 165 -9.75 -16.03 3.54
N GLY A 166 -9.40 -15.25 2.50
CA GLY A 166 -10.34 -14.50 1.67
C GLY A 166 -10.72 -13.13 2.25
N GLY A 167 -10.11 -12.74 3.35
CA GLY A 167 -10.26 -11.41 3.94
C GLY A 167 -9.67 -10.32 3.02
N ARG A 168 -10.31 -9.15 3.03
CA ARG A 168 -9.90 -8.00 2.23
C ARG A 168 -9.71 -6.77 3.12
N THR A 169 -8.50 -6.28 3.19
CA THR A 169 -8.15 -5.06 3.92
C THR A 169 -7.64 -4.01 2.95
N THR A 170 -8.28 -2.85 2.95
CA THR A 170 -7.88 -1.70 2.14
C THR A 170 -7.20 -0.66 3.02
N VAL A 171 -6.01 -0.23 2.64
CA VAL A 171 -5.28 0.85 3.30
C VAL A 171 -5.10 1.99 2.32
N ILE A 172 -5.71 3.12 2.61
CA ILE A 172 -5.59 4.38 1.88
C ILE A 172 -4.52 5.21 2.58
N LEU A 173 -3.56 5.71 1.82
CA LEU A 173 -2.44 6.50 2.34
C LEU A 173 -2.69 7.99 2.13
N GLY A 174 -2.42 8.76 3.17
CA GLY A 174 -2.20 10.19 3.03
C GLY A 174 -0.89 10.50 2.31
N ASP A 175 -0.49 11.76 2.31
CA ASP A 175 0.78 12.16 1.70
C ASP A 175 1.97 11.56 2.48
N LEU A 176 2.72 10.70 1.80
CA LEU A 176 3.89 10.05 2.38
C LEU A 176 5.08 11.01 2.38
N GLN A 177 5.62 11.28 3.56
CA GLN A 177 6.91 11.94 3.72
C GLN A 177 8.01 10.88 3.59
N THR A 178 8.84 11.00 2.56
CA THR A 178 9.92 10.05 2.29
C THR A 178 11.24 10.46 2.95
N ASP A 179 12.17 9.51 3.08
CA ASP A 179 13.51 9.67 3.64
C ASP A 179 13.55 10.25 5.06
N VAL A 180 12.48 9.99 5.81
CA VAL A 180 12.36 10.37 7.21
C VAL A 180 13.24 9.51 8.11
N ARG A 181 13.77 10.11 9.18
CA ARG A 181 14.54 9.36 10.19
C ARG A 181 13.58 8.66 11.14
N ILE A 182 13.60 7.32 11.13
CA ILE A 182 12.78 6.48 12.02
C ILE A 182 13.74 5.62 12.85
N ALA A 183 13.59 5.64 14.18
CA ALA A 183 14.44 4.86 15.08
C ALA A 183 14.18 3.36 14.92
N ASP A 184 15.20 2.51 15.13
CA ASP A 184 15.07 1.06 15.07
C ASP A 184 14.10 0.52 16.13
N SER A 185 14.02 1.19 17.29
CA SER A 185 13.11 0.84 18.38
C SER A 185 11.63 0.89 18.00
N GLN A 186 11.26 1.63 16.96
CA GLN A 186 9.88 1.70 16.45
C GLN A 186 9.42 0.37 15.84
N PHE A 187 10.35 -0.50 15.46
CA PHE A 187 10.06 -1.77 14.81
C PHE A 187 10.33 -2.99 15.71
N VAL A 188 10.36 -2.78 17.02
CA VAL A 188 10.49 -3.87 17.99
C VAL A 188 9.10 -4.34 18.39
N ILE A 189 8.83 -5.65 18.25
CA ILE A 189 7.56 -6.25 18.65
C ILE A 189 7.61 -6.46 20.19
N PRO A 190 6.74 -5.81 20.97
CA PRO A 190 6.74 -5.95 22.43
C PRO A 190 6.33 -7.35 22.88
N GLY A 191 6.96 -7.87 23.95
CA GLY A 191 6.48 -9.05 24.67
C GLY A 191 6.70 -10.42 24.01
N GLY A 192 7.41 -10.46 22.89
CA GLY A 192 7.61 -11.71 22.13
C GLY A 192 6.33 -12.18 21.43
N VAL A 193 6.51 -12.83 20.29
CA VAL A 193 5.40 -13.26 19.42
C VAL A 193 5.00 -14.70 19.76
N ARG A 194 3.70 -14.97 19.94
CA ARG A 194 3.17 -16.33 19.84
C ARG A 194 2.92 -16.63 18.37
N GLU A 195 3.73 -17.50 17.77
CA GLU A 195 3.46 -17.99 16.41
C GLU A 195 2.13 -18.74 16.41
N ARG A 196 1.20 -18.31 15.54
CA ARG A 196 0.05 -19.16 15.18
C ARG A 196 0.58 -20.35 14.40
N THR A 197 0.74 -21.47 15.06
CA THR A 197 0.88 -22.75 14.39
C THR A 197 -0.46 -22.99 13.69
N GLN A 198 -0.47 -22.96 12.36
CA GLN A 198 -1.63 -23.38 11.59
C GLN A 198 -1.94 -24.82 12.01
N GLN A 199 -3.00 -25.00 12.77
CA GLN A 199 -3.62 -26.30 12.94
C GLN A 199 -4.30 -26.66 11.62
N ARG A 200 -3.55 -27.35 10.76
CA ARG A 200 -4.14 -28.10 9.66
C ARG A 200 -4.76 -29.36 10.30
N ASN A 201 -6.08 -29.34 10.41
CA ASN A 201 -6.89 -30.57 10.46
C ASN A 201 -7.49 -30.84 9.09
#